data_fd6f33e73ea040c5381fd035a8188aed
#
_entry.id   fd6f33e73ea040c5381fd035a8188aed
#
_cell.length_a   1.000
_cell.length_b   1.000
_cell.length_c   1.000
_cell.angle_alpha   90.00
_cell.angle_beta   90.00
_cell.angle_gamma   90.00
#
_symmetry.space_group_name_H-M   'P 1'
#
loop_
_entity.id
_entity.type
_entity.pdbx_description
1 polymer ?
#
loop_
_entity_poly.entity_id
_entity_poly.type
_entity_poly.pdbx_seq_one_letter_code
_entity_poly.pdbx_strand_id
1 'polypeptide(L)'
;YPETLRTNEIYTVTTPDLWKLRVCRYRKGRMEGEPILFVHGFNSNQHNFTCPDGKSMVDYLSGRGYDCWTVDLRGCRSSMAPFEHTLADASMDDYVMQDLPAVIQFIRKTTGYAKVHWVGHSMGGMLLYAYELVHGPEWIASGVTLGGPVGFEGAKAHVPAPIAAFAGAFPKVAGNILRGFVPFVRLIGSGLFLYPVTVRNVHPEMNTGHFISMLEDPLPKVLKEIAFSLNKKVFRINKDTVDVIEGLPRLRVPLLAIYAPKDPFAPPERGQDFLRQLPHGDKKILVLSKENGCAEDYDHVDLVMSREGVREVFEP
;
A
#
# COMPACT_ATOMS: atom_id res chain seq x y z
N TYR A 1 15.68 17.14 -3.45
CA TYR A 1 15.84 15.95 -2.63
C TYR A 1 17.34 15.70 -2.45
N PRO A 2 17.83 15.40 -1.22
CA PRO A 2 19.22 15.01 -1.04
C PRO A 2 19.52 13.73 -1.82
N GLU A 3 20.73 13.59 -2.31
CA GLU A 3 21.25 12.53 -3.19
C GLU A 3 21.20 11.10 -2.65
N THR A 4 20.56 10.86 -1.52
CA THR A 4 20.62 9.59 -0.78
C THR A 4 19.55 8.59 -1.17
N LEU A 5 18.42 9.01 -1.75
CA LEU A 5 17.46 8.12 -2.39
C LEU A 5 17.86 7.90 -3.85
N ARG A 6 18.81 7.02 -4.08
CA ARG A 6 19.21 6.67 -5.44
C ARG A 6 18.17 5.74 -6.05
N THR A 7 17.13 6.35 -6.62
CA THR A 7 16.42 5.73 -7.74
C THR A 7 17.47 5.52 -8.81
N ASN A 8 17.91 4.30 -9.01
CA ASN A 8 18.89 4.05 -10.06
C ASN A 8 18.25 4.10 -11.44
N GLU A 9 16.97 3.74 -11.53
CA GLU A 9 16.26 3.64 -12.81
C GLU A 9 14.79 3.98 -12.65
N ILE A 10 14.25 4.75 -13.60
CA ILE A 10 12.83 5.08 -13.71
C ILE A 10 12.32 4.52 -15.01
N TYR A 11 11.25 3.76 -14.94
CA TYR A 11 10.61 3.15 -16.10
C TYR A 11 9.18 3.66 -16.27
N THR A 12 8.72 3.65 -17.50
CA THR A 12 7.33 3.81 -17.87
C THR A 12 6.80 2.45 -18.32
N VAL A 13 5.89 1.88 -17.56
CA VAL A 13 5.23 0.62 -17.91
C VAL A 13 3.87 0.94 -18.52
N THR A 14 3.63 0.48 -19.74
CA THR A 14 2.34 0.70 -20.41
C THR A 14 1.44 -0.50 -20.16
N THR A 15 0.24 -0.24 -19.64
CA THR A 15 -0.79 -1.25 -19.42
C THR A 15 -1.49 -1.64 -20.74
N PRO A 16 -2.22 -2.77 -20.80
CA PRO A 16 -2.97 -3.15 -22.00
C PRO A 16 -3.99 -2.09 -22.46
N ASP A 17 -4.57 -1.33 -21.53
CA ASP A 17 -5.48 -0.22 -21.79
C ASP A 17 -4.77 1.15 -21.89
N LEU A 18 -3.47 1.13 -22.20
CA LEU A 18 -2.63 2.27 -22.56
C LEU A 18 -2.32 3.30 -21.48
N TRP A 19 -2.58 3.00 -20.21
CA TRP A 19 -2.05 3.82 -19.12
C TRP A 19 -0.53 3.67 -19.05
N LYS A 20 0.14 4.76 -18.70
CA LYS A 20 1.60 4.77 -18.51
C LYS A 20 1.88 4.92 -17.02
N LEU A 21 2.31 3.84 -16.40
CA LEU A 21 2.61 3.79 -14.99
C LEU A 21 4.09 4.11 -14.75
N ARG A 22 4.36 4.94 -13.73
CA ARG A 22 5.72 5.15 -13.27
C ARG A 22 6.13 3.99 -12.36
N VAL A 23 7.25 3.36 -12.71
CA VAL A 23 7.87 2.30 -11.92
C VAL A 23 9.31 2.70 -11.63
N CYS A 24 9.71 2.68 -10.36
CA CYS A 24 11.06 3.05 -9.95
C CYS A 24 11.78 1.82 -9.39
N ARG A 25 13.05 1.66 -9.76
CA ARG A 25 13.93 0.58 -9.30
C ARG A 25 15.02 1.14 -8.42
N TYR A 26 15.24 0.53 -7.27
CA TYR A 26 16.22 0.93 -6.27
C TYR A 26 17.18 -0.20 -6.01
N ARG A 27 18.48 0.06 -6.22
CA ARG A 27 19.54 -0.91 -6.03
C ARG A 27 20.72 -0.28 -5.28
N LYS A 28 21.30 -1.02 -4.34
CA LYS A 28 22.54 -0.63 -3.65
C LYS A 28 23.54 -1.77 -3.74
N GLY A 29 24.68 -1.49 -4.39
CA GLY A 29 25.76 -2.47 -4.50
C GLY A 29 25.45 -3.67 -5.43
N ARG A 30 26.05 -4.83 -5.10
CA ARG A 30 25.84 -6.07 -5.85
C ARG A 30 24.48 -6.67 -5.52
N MET A 31 23.69 -6.93 -6.54
CA MET A 31 22.38 -7.53 -6.41
C MET A 31 22.49 -9.05 -6.40
N GLU A 32 22.04 -9.66 -5.33
CA GLU A 32 21.98 -11.12 -5.19
C GLU A 32 20.56 -11.59 -4.78
N GLY A 33 19.68 -10.63 -4.41
CA GLY A 33 18.32 -10.88 -3.96
C GLY A 33 17.28 -10.80 -5.07
N GLU A 34 16.17 -11.47 -4.82
CA GLU A 34 15.01 -11.50 -5.70
C GLU A 34 14.29 -10.13 -5.75
N PRO A 35 13.52 -9.85 -6.80
CA PRO A 35 12.80 -8.59 -6.93
C PRO A 35 11.65 -8.47 -5.91
N ILE A 36 11.55 -7.30 -5.28
CA ILE A 36 10.46 -6.95 -4.37
C ILE A 36 9.65 -5.82 -4.98
N LEU A 37 8.34 -6.03 -5.19
CA LEU A 37 7.40 -5.00 -5.62
C LEU A 37 6.70 -4.38 -4.41
N PHE A 38 6.79 -3.06 -4.28
CA PHE A 38 6.11 -2.26 -3.26
C PHE A 38 4.87 -1.60 -3.84
N VAL A 39 3.70 -1.88 -3.24
CA VAL A 39 2.39 -1.37 -3.67
C VAL A 39 1.77 -0.51 -2.58
N HIS A 40 1.58 0.76 -2.90
CA HIS A 40 1.10 1.78 -1.97
C HIS A 40 -0.38 1.66 -1.60
N GLY A 41 -0.78 2.38 -0.55
CA GLY A 41 -2.15 2.49 -0.08
C GLY A 41 -3.02 3.46 -0.90
N PHE A 42 -4.29 3.57 -0.50
CA PHE A 42 -5.25 4.50 -1.08
C PHE A 42 -4.78 5.96 -0.92
N ASN A 43 -5.02 6.79 -1.92
CA ASN A 43 -4.59 8.20 -1.96
C ASN A 43 -3.09 8.42 -1.70
N SER A 44 -2.25 7.44 -2.03
CA SER A 44 -0.82 7.50 -1.83
C SER A 44 -0.06 7.17 -3.12
N ASN A 45 1.26 7.14 -3.05
CA ASN A 45 2.17 6.81 -4.14
C ASN A 45 3.43 6.13 -3.60
N GLN A 46 4.46 5.97 -4.42
CA GLN A 46 5.72 5.32 -4.06
C GLN A 46 6.37 5.89 -2.78
N HIS A 47 6.10 7.15 -2.44
CA HIS A 47 6.63 7.78 -1.23
C HIS A 47 6.08 7.16 0.07
N ASN A 48 5.13 6.26 -0.03
CA ASN A 48 4.71 5.37 1.06
C ASN A 48 5.91 4.55 1.61
N PHE A 49 6.84 4.15 0.73
CA PHE A 49 7.94 3.25 1.07
C PHE A 49 9.31 3.89 0.94
N THR A 50 9.38 5.15 0.52
CA THR A 50 10.61 5.92 0.39
C THR A 50 10.61 7.07 1.38
N CYS A 51 11.64 7.16 2.19
CA CYS A 51 11.85 8.22 3.17
C CYS A 51 13.16 8.95 2.85
N PRO A 52 13.29 10.24 3.11
CA PRO A 52 14.57 10.91 3.07
C PRO A 52 15.62 10.21 3.95
N ASP A 53 16.88 10.32 3.56
CA ASP A 53 18.07 9.93 4.34
C ASP A 53 18.29 8.42 4.59
N GLY A 54 17.84 7.58 3.65
CA GLY A 54 18.26 6.18 3.61
C GLY A 54 17.65 5.28 4.69
N LYS A 55 16.56 5.70 5.33
CA LYS A 55 15.89 5.01 6.44
C LYS A 55 14.54 4.42 6.07
N SER A 56 14.22 4.40 4.79
CA SER A 56 13.00 3.78 4.29
C SER A 56 13.14 2.27 4.18
N MET A 57 12.01 1.57 4.08
CA MET A 57 11.97 0.14 3.82
C MET A 57 12.69 -0.22 2.52
N VAL A 58 12.51 0.57 1.47
CA VAL A 58 13.22 0.41 0.18
C VAL A 58 14.73 0.55 0.36
N ASP A 59 15.20 1.55 1.13
CA ASP A 59 16.62 1.73 1.41
C ASP A 59 17.23 0.60 2.20
N TYR A 60 16.50 0.13 3.21
CA TYR A 60 16.91 -0.96 4.07
C TYR A 60 17.09 -2.26 3.29
N LEU A 61 16.07 -2.66 2.52
CA LEU A 61 16.07 -3.90 1.76
C LEU A 61 17.02 -3.85 0.56
N SER A 62 17.11 -2.72 -0.16
CA SER A 62 18.08 -2.55 -1.23
C SER A 62 19.52 -2.57 -0.69
N GLY A 63 19.75 -2.05 0.52
CA GLY A 63 21.03 -2.14 1.22
C GLY A 63 21.44 -3.57 1.59
N ARG A 64 20.49 -4.50 1.64
CA ARG A 64 20.70 -5.95 1.85
C ARG A 64 20.79 -6.75 0.54
N GLY A 65 20.82 -6.07 -0.60
CA GLY A 65 21.02 -6.71 -1.90
C GLY A 65 19.72 -7.10 -2.61
N TYR A 66 18.54 -6.79 -2.05
CA TYR A 66 17.28 -7.00 -2.76
C TYR A 66 17.09 -5.99 -3.89
N ASP A 67 16.43 -6.43 -4.96
CA ASP A 67 16.07 -5.60 -6.09
C ASP A 67 14.69 -4.97 -5.85
N CYS A 68 14.67 -3.74 -5.31
CA CYS A 68 13.45 -3.09 -4.85
C CYS A 68 12.79 -2.28 -5.97
N TRP A 69 11.49 -2.49 -6.18
CA TRP A 69 10.67 -1.85 -7.20
C TRP A 69 9.45 -1.21 -6.57
N THR A 70 9.21 0.06 -6.84
CA THR A 70 7.98 0.75 -6.45
C THR A 70 7.14 1.05 -7.69
N VAL A 71 5.82 1.07 -7.52
CA VAL A 71 4.89 1.48 -8.57
C VAL A 71 4.06 2.66 -8.09
N ASP A 72 3.84 3.62 -8.99
CA ASP A 72 2.74 4.58 -8.88
C ASP A 72 1.60 4.05 -9.75
N LEU A 73 0.54 3.55 -9.10
CA LEU A 73 -0.64 3.01 -9.79
C LEU A 73 -1.32 4.11 -10.62
N ARG A 74 -2.22 3.72 -11.55
CA ARG A 74 -3.02 4.68 -12.30
C ARG A 74 -3.72 5.68 -11.38
N GLY A 75 -3.76 6.93 -11.78
CA GLY A 75 -4.32 8.01 -10.99
C GLY A 75 -3.33 8.74 -10.08
N CYS A 76 -2.14 8.19 -9.80
CA CYS A 76 -1.06 8.96 -9.21
C CYS A 76 -0.58 10.04 -10.18
N ARG A 77 -0.14 11.20 -9.66
CA ARG A 77 0.33 12.35 -10.46
C ARG A 77 1.48 12.03 -11.42
N SER A 78 2.25 11.00 -11.11
CA SER A 78 3.39 10.55 -11.92
C SER A 78 3.02 9.52 -13.00
N SER A 79 1.80 8.97 -12.96
CA SER A 79 1.27 8.06 -13.97
C SER A 79 0.33 8.82 -14.92
N MET A 80 0.28 8.42 -16.18
CA MET A 80 -0.41 9.17 -17.23
C MET A 80 -1.57 8.36 -17.80
N ALA A 81 -2.74 8.98 -17.83
CA ALA A 81 -3.91 8.43 -18.53
C ALA A 81 -3.73 8.54 -20.04
N PRO A 82 -4.24 7.59 -20.84
CA PRO A 82 -4.41 7.77 -22.28
C PRO A 82 -5.42 8.89 -22.57
N PHE A 83 -5.37 9.44 -23.78
CA PHE A 83 -6.15 10.62 -24.14
C PHE A 83 -7.67 10.45 -23.96
N GLU A 84 -8.17 9.24 -24.15
CA GLU A 84 -9.62 8.92 -24.09
C GLU A 84 -10.12 8.61 -22.67
N HIS A 85 -9.24 8.56 -21.67
CA HIS A 85 -9.57 8.23 -20.28
C HIS A 85 -9.33 9.40 -19.33
N THR A 86 -10.12 9.44 -18.28
CA THR A 86 -9.97 10.40 -17.19
C THR A 86 -9.63 9.68 -15.88
N LEU A 87 -9.17 10.44 -14.90
CA LEU A 87 -8.93 9.90 -13.55
C LEU A 87 -10.23 9.35 -12.90
N ALA A 88 -11.41 9.80 -13.37
CA ALA A 88 -12.69 9.32 -12.88
C ALA A 88 -13.01 7.88 -13.29
N ASP A 89 -12.37 7.38 -14.34
CA ASP A 89 -12.59 6.04 -14.88
C ASP A 89 -11.81 4.96 -14.10
N ALA A 90 -10.74 5.35 -13.39
CA ALA A 90 -9.89 4.44 -12.66
C ALA A 90 -10.61 3.76 -11.49
N SER A 91 -10.48 2.45 -11.38
CA SER A 91 -11.14 1.59 -10.39
C SER A 91 -10.16 0.62 -9.72
N MET A 92 -10.58 -0.04 -8.64
CA MET A 92 -9.79 -1.11 -8.02
C MET A 92 -9.68 -2.33 -8.94
N ASP A 93 -10.69 -2.59 -9.77
CA ASP A 93 -10.61 -3.61 -10.82
C ASP A 93 -9.43 -3.36 -11.77
N ASP A 94 -9.24 -2.11 -12.18
CA ASP A 94 -8.17 -1.77 -13.12
C ASP A 94 -6.78 -1.99 -12.51
N TYR A 95 -6.61 -1.74 -11.20
CA TYR A 95 -5.36 -2.07 -10.52
C TYR A 95 -5.04 -3.57 -10.61
N VAL A 96 -6.05 -4.41 -10.34
CA VAL A 96 -5.87 -5.87 -10.32
C VAL A 96 -5.76 -6.43 -11.72
N MET A 97 -6.60 -5.98 -12.66
CA MET A 97 -6.73 -6.58 -13.99
C MET A 97 -5.72 -6.05 -15.01
N GLN A 98 -5.21 -4.82 -14.82
CA GLN A 98 -4.38 -4.13 -15.82
C GLN A 98 -3.01 -3.73 -15.26
N ASP A 99 -2.98 -2.94 -14.17
CA ASP A 99 -1.76 -2.31 -13.68
C ASP A 99 -0.77 -3.33 -13.13
N LEU A 100 -1.20 -4.10 -12.15
CA LEU A 100 -0.34 -5.04 -11.43
C LEU A 100 0.17 -6.19 -12.31
N PRO A 101 -0.64 -6.82 -13.18
CA PRO A 101 -0.13 -7.79 -14.13
C PRO A 101 0.94 -7.21 -15.08
N ALA A 102 0.73 -5.99 -15.60
CA ALA A 102 1.69 -5.32 -16.48
C ALA A 102 3.02 -5.04 -15.76
N VAL A 103 2.95 -4.53 -14.52
CA VAL A 103 4.13 -4.21 -13.71
C VAL A 103 4.89 -5.47 -13.32
N ILE A 104 4.21 -6.51 -12.83
CA ILE A 104 4.83 -7.78 -12.44
C ILE A 104 5.49 -8.44 -13.65
N GLN A 105 4.81 -8.48 -14.79
CA GLN A 105 5.38 -9.03 -16.03
C GLN A 105 6.62 -8.24 -16.48
N PHE A 106 6.59 -6.91 -16.38
CA PHE A 106 7.73 -6.05 -16.69
C PHE A 106 8.93 -6.33 -15.78
N ILE A 107 8.72 -6.42 -14.46
CA ILE A 107 9.78 -6.72 -13.48
C ILE A 107 10.39 -8.11 -13.77
N ARG A 108 9.56 -9.13 -13.94
CA ARG A 108 10.02 -10.50 -14.25
C ARG A 108 10.86 -10.54 -15.53
N LYS A 109 10.39 -9.85 -16.59
CA LYS A 109 11.12 -9.77 -17.85
C LYS A 109 12.44 -9.01 -17.73
N THR A 110 12.47 -7.95 -16.93
CA THR A 110 13.66 -7.10 -16.77
C THR A 110 14.72 -7.77 -15.88
N THR A 111 14.27 -8.52 -14.85
CA THR A 111 15.17 -9.15 -13.88
C THR A 111 15.55 -10.59 -14.23
N GLY A 112 14.73 -11.27 -15.04
CA GLY A 112 14.87 -12.70 -15.35
C GLY A 112 14.31 -13.64 -14.27
N TYR A 113 13.84 -13.11 -13.15
CA TYR A 113 13.22 -13.92 -12.10
C TYR A 113 11.82 -14.38 -12.47
N ALA A 114 11.47 -15.61 -12.10
CA ALA A 114 10.15 -16.17 -12.38
C ALA A 114 9.04 -15.57 -11.51
N LYS A 115 9.38 -15.08 -10.32
CA LYS A 115 8.44 -14.53 -9.33
C LYS A 115 8.96 -13.22 -8.75
N VAL A 116 8.05 -12.47 -8.12
CA VAL A 116 8.37 -11.28 -7.34
C VAL A 116 7.88 -11.47 -5.90
N HIS A 117 8.57 -10.89 -4.93
CA HIS A 117 8.01 -10.67 -3.61
C HIS A 117 7.12 -9.43 -3.65
N TRP A 118 6.09 -9.41 -2.81
CA TRP A 118 5.15 -8.29 -2.73
C TRP A 118 5.17 -7.67 -1.33
N VAL A 119 5.30 -6.36 -1.25
CA VAL A 119 5.09 -5.59 -0.03
C VAL A 119 3.97 -4.60 -0.28
N GLY A 120 2.84 -4.76 0.40
CA GLY A 120 1.65 -3.92 0.22
C GLY A 120 1.23 -3.21 1.49
N HIS A 121 1.05 -1.89 1.43
CA HIS A 121 0.49 -1.11 2.53
C HIS A 121 -1.00 -0.87 2.31
N SER A 122 -1.82 -1.10 3.33
CA SER A 122 -3.25 -0.76 3.28
C SER A 122 -3.96 -1.38 2.06
N MET A 123 -4.50 -0.57 1.16
CA MET A 123 -5.05 -1.00 -0.13
C MET A 123 -4.07 -1.89 -0.90
N GLY A 124 -2.76 -1.61 -0.86
CA GLY A 124 -1.75 -2.45 -1.52
C GLY A 124 -1.69 -3.89 -0.98
N GLY A 125 -2.04 -4.09 0.30
CA GLY A 125 -2.24 -5.42 0.87
C GLY A 125 -3.53 -6.09 0.37
N MET A 126 -4.64 -5.34 0.31
CA MET A 126 -5.91 -5.84 -0.27
C MET A 126 -5.73 -6.25 -1.74
N LEU A 127 -4.94 -5.49 -2.48
CA LEU A 127 -4.64 -5.77 -3.90
C LEU A 127 -3.83 -7.06 -4.09
N LEU A 128 -2.95 -7.43 -3.14
CA LEU A 128 -2.28 -8.73 -3.16
C LEU A 128 -3.29 -9.88 -3.09
N TYR A 129 -4.22 -9.81 -2.15
CA TYR A 129 -5.23 -10.85 -1.99
C TYR A 129 -6.13 -10.95 -3.24
N ALA A 130 -6.59 -9.82 -3.74
CA ALA A 130 -7.38 -9.75 -4.95
C ALA A 130 -6.62 -10.29 -6.17
N TYR A 131 -5.35 -9.90 -6.32
CA TYR A 131 -4.48 -10.37 -7.40
C TYR A 131 -4.34 -11.89 -7.40
N GLU A 132 -4.02 -12.48 -6.25
CA GLU A 132 -3.86 -13.94 -6.14
C GLU A 132 -5.17 -14.70 -6.48
N LEU A 133 -6.32 -14.20 -6.02
CA LEU A 133 -7.61 -14.83 -6.30
C LEU A 133 -8.01 -14.76 -7.76
N VAL A 134 -7.55 -13.75 -8.49
CA VAL A 134 -7.88 -13.56 -9.92
C VAL A 134 -6.85 -14.24 -10.83
N HIS A 135 -5.55 -14.07 -10.52
CA HIS A 135 -4.46 -14.49 -11.41
C HIS A 135 -3.70 -15.72 -10.93
N GLY A 136 -3.96 -16.18 -9.70
CA GLY A 136 -3.20 -17.27 -9.07
C GLY A 136 -1.88 -16.81 -8.42
N PRO A 137 -1.20 -17.73 -7.71
CA PRO A 137 0.03 -17.45 -6.96
C PRO A 137 1.31 -17.57 -7.79
N GLU A 138 1.23 -17.92 -9.08
CA GLU A 138 2.37 -18.39 -9.87
C GLU A 138 3.47 -17.35 -10.02
N TRP A 139 3.12 -16.06 -9.99
CA TRP A 139 4.09 -14.97 -10.18
C TRP A 139 4.50 -14.28 -8.88
N ILE A 140 3.94 -14.71 -7.75
CA ILE A 140 4.26 -14.16 -6.42
C ILE A 140 5.05 -15.20 -5.63
N ALA A 141 6.21 -14.78 -5.10
CA ALA A 141 7.06 -15.64 -4.26
C ALA A 141 6.59 -15.64 -2.80
N SER A 142 6.31 -14.45 -2.27
CA SER A 142 5.72 -14.24 -0.95
C SER A 142 5.08 -12.85 -0.86
N GLY A 143 4.24 -12.64 0.15
CA GLY A 143 3.59 -11.38 0.44
C GLY A 143 3.90 -10.88 1.85
N VAL A 144 4.13 -9.56 1.97
CA VAL A 144 4.11 -8.83 3.23
C VAL A 144 3.01 -7.79 3.14
N THR A 145 2.10 -7.77 4.09
CA THR A 145 1.03 -6.78 4.15
C THR A 145 1.12 -5.96 5.43
N LEU A 146 1.12 -4.65 5.28
CA LEU A 146 1.22 -3.67 6.35
C LEU A 146 -0.15 -2.99 6.49
N GLY A 147 -0.91 -3.32 7.56
CA GLY A 147 -2.27 -2.81 7.74
C GLY A 147 -3.21 -3.13 6.58
N GLY A 148 -3.01 -4.26 5.90
CA GLY A 148 -3.88 -4.71 4.81
C GLY A 148 -5.20 -5.24 5.34
N PRO A 149 -6.35 -4.58 5.08
CA PRO A 149 -7.65 -5.06 5.54
C PRO A 149 -8.01 -6.42 4.94
N VAL A 150 -8.45 -7.35 5.78
CA VAL A 150 -8.94 -8.69 5.40
C VAL A 150 -10.44 -8.85 5.64
N GLY A 151 -11.10 -7.78 5.96
CA GLY A 151 -12.51 -7.64 6.26
C GLY A 151 -12.74 -6.33 6.98
N PHE A 152 -13.97 -5.86 6.95
CA PHE A 152 -14.30 -4.54 7.48
C PHE A 152 -15.16 -4.59 8.77
N GLU A 153 -15.46 -5.79 9.29
CA GLU A 153 -16.09 -5.91 10.59
C GLU A 153 -15.13 -5.46 11.69
N GLY A 154 -15.63 -4.65 12.63
CA GLY A 154 -14.82 -4.06 13.68
C GLY A 154 -13.94 -2.89 13.25
N ALA A 155 -13.84 -2.58 11.94
CA ALA A 155 -13.20 -1.36 11.49
C ALA A 155 -13.93 -0.14 12.04
N LYS A 156 -13.17 0.76 12.65
CA LYS A 156 -13.69 2.03 13.21
C LYS A 156 -13.77 3.13 12.16
N ALA A 157 -13.05 2.95 11.06
CA ALA A 157 -13.05 3.88 9.95
C ALA A 157 -14.42 3.85 9.22
N HIS A 158 -14.94 5.03 8.95
CA HIS A 158 -16.04 5.21 8.02
C HIS A 158 -15.85 6.51 7.25
N VAL A 159 -16.30 6.54 6.02
CA VAL A 159 -16.31 7.78 5.23
C VAL A 159 -17.74 8.31 5.18
N PRO A 160 -18.05 9.43 5.85
CA PRO A 160 -19.39 10.02 5.78
C PRO A 160 -19.79 10.28 4.33
N ALA A 161 -21.01 9.89 3.95
CA ALA A 161 -21.49 10.02 2.58
C ALA A 161 -21.34 11.43 1.97
N PRO A 162 -21.60 12.55 2.69
CA PRO A 162 -21.37 13.89 2.16
C PRO A 162 -19.89 14.16 1.84
N ILE A 163 -18.98 13.67 2.68
CA ILE A 163 -17.52 13.83 2.46
C ILE A 163 -17.09 13.02 1.24
N ALA A 164 -17.54 11.77 1.12
CA ALA A 164 -17.24 10.93 -0.04
C ALA A 164 -17.81 11.55 -1.34
N ALA A 165 -19.03 12.09 -1.30
CA ALA A 165 -19.65 12.77 -2.42
C ALA A 165 -18.86 14.02 -2.83
N PHE A 166 -18.50 14.88 -1.87
CA PHE A 166 -17.68 16.07 -2.12
C PHE A 166 -16.32 15.71 -2.71
N ALA A 167 -15.58 14.77 -2.11
CA ALA A 167 -14.28 14.35 -2.59
C ALA A 167 -14.35 13.69 -3.98
N GLY A 168 -15.42 12.95 -4.26
CA GLY A 168 -15.66 12.38 -5.58
C GLY A 168 -16.03 13.41 -6.65
N ALA A 169 -16.75 14.48 -6.28
CA ALA A 169 -17.12 15.57 -7.19
C ALA A 169 -15.95 16.55 -7.44
N PHE A 170 -15.14 16.79 -6.42
CA PHE A 170 -14.07 17.80 -6.43
C PHE A 170 -12.74 17.20 -5.93
N PRO A 171 -12.17 16.18 -6.62
CA PRO A 171 -11.01 15.42 -6.10
C PRO A 171 -9.78 16.29 -5.84
N LYS A 172 -9.46 17.23 -6.73
CA LYS A 172 -8.32 18.17 -6.55
C LYS A 172 -8.52 19.09 -5.35
N VAL A 173 -9.73 19.55 -5.11
CA VAL A 173 -10.05 20.42 -3.96
C VAL A 173 -9.93 19.62 -2.68
N ALA A 174 -10.49 18.42 -2.64
CA ALA A 174 -10.37 17.51 -1.50
C ALA A 174 -8.91 17.15 -1.19
N GLY A 175 -8.12 16.83 -2.21
CA GLY A 175 -6.69 16.57 -2.07
C GLY A 175 -5.91 17.79 -1.55
N ASN A 176 -6.22 19.00 -2.01
CA ASN A 176 -5.59 20.22 -1.52
C ASN A 176 -5.95 20.51 -0.06
N ILE A 177 -7.22 20.29 0.32
CA ILE A 177 -7.67 20.42 1.71
C ILE A 177 -6.89 19.43 2.58
N LEU A 178 -6.80 18.16 2.18
CA LEU A 178 -6.08 17.13 2.91
C LEU A 178 -4.60 17.51 3.10
N ARG A 179 -3.93 17.93 2.03
CA ARG A 179 -2.53 18.41 2.08
C ARG A 179 -2.36 19.64 2.97
N GLY A 180 -3.32 20.55 2.95
CA GLY A 180 -3.34 21.75 3.82
C GLY A 180 -3.46 21.44 5.31
N PHE A 181 -4.07 20.30 5.67
CA PHE A 181 -4.16 19.86 7.07
C PHE A 181 -2.90 19.15 7.59
N VAL A 182 -2.01 18.67 6.72
CA VAL A 182 -0.79 17.94 7.13
C VAL A 182 0.06 18.66 8.19
N PRO A 183 0.32 19.99 8.11
CA PRO A 183 1.08 20.69 9.13
C PRO A 183 0.44 20.59 10.53
N PHE A 184 -0.89 20.57 10.59
CA PHE A 184 -1.65 20.52 11.84
C PHE A 184 -1.67 19.11 12.46
N VAL A 185 -1.58 18.05 11.65
CA VAL A 185 -1.54 16.66 12.15
C VAL A 185 -0.35 16.46 13.09
N ARG A 186 0.79 17.10 12.82
CA ARG A 186 1.97 17.03 13.68
C ARG A 186 1.80 17.81 15.00
N LEU A 187 0.94 18.83 15.02
CA LEU A 187 0.66 19.65 16.21
C LEU A 187 -0.41 19.04 17.13
N ILE A 188 -1.42 18.43 16.53
CA ILE A 188 -2.63 17.97 17.24
C ILE A 188 -2.49 16.50 17.68
N GLY A 189 -1.58 15.74 17.05
CA GLY A 189 -1.41 14.31 17.31
C GLY A 189 -2.45 13.45 16.59
N SER A 190 -2.47 12.16 16.92
CA SER A 190 -3.19 11.06 16.25
C SER A 190 -4.72 11.11 16.28
N GLY A 191 -5.34 12.23 16.67
CA GLY A 191 -6.79 12.32 16.82
C GLY A 191 -7.57 12.66 15.56
N LEU A 192 -6.91 12.97 14.45
CA LEU A 192 -7.63 13.32 13.22
C LEU A 192 -7.90 12.06 12.38
N PHE A 193 -9.14 11.64 12.36
CA PHE A 193 -9.68 10.46 11.66
C PHE A 193 -9.24 10.30 10.19
N LEU A 194 -8.87 11.42 9.53
CA LEU A 194 -8.42 11.42 8.14
C LEU A 194 -6.95 11.01 7.96
N TYR A 195 -6.16 10.92 9.05
CA TYR A 195 -4.75 10.59 9.02
C TYR A 195 -4.36 9.78 10.24
N PRO A 196 -4.62 8.46 10.25
CA PRO A 196 -4.36 7.60 11.41
C PRO A 196 -2.85 7.37 11.56
N VAL A 197 -2.21 8.18 12.41
CA VAL A 197 -0.77 8.13 12.67
C VAL A 197 -0.47 8.42 14.14
N THR A 198 0.34 7.58 14.76
CA THR A 198 0.95 7.88 16.06
C THR A 198 2.19 8.74 15.85
N VAL A 199 2.06 10.07 16.00
CA VAL A 199 3.13 11.04 15.65
C VAL A 199 4.46 10.74 16.36
N ARG A 200 4.43 10.19 17.58
CA ARG A 200 5.64 9.78 18.33
C ARG A 200 6.41 8.66 17.66
N ASN A 201 5.73 7.82 16.89
CA ASN A 201 6.35 6.75 16.11
C ASN A 201 7.01 7.23 14.83
N VAL A 202 6.55 8.35 14.28
CA VAL A 202 7.04 8.84 12.99
C VAL A 202 8.52 9.22 13.09
N HIS A 203 9.29 8.82 12.09
CA HIS A 203 10.69 9.17 11.99
C HIS A 203 10.88 10.70 12.00
N PRO A 204 11.80 11.27 12.80
CA PRO A 204 11.94 12.73 12.93
C PRO A 204 12.21 13.48 11.62
N GLU A 205 12.88 12.84 10.69
CA GLU A 205 13.22 13.40 9.37
C GLU A 205 12.05 13.39 8.37
N MET A 206 10.97 12.69 8.69
CA MET A 206 9.72 12.74 7.91
C MET A 206 9.07 14.10 8.11
N ASN A 207 9.46 15.05 7.30
CA ASN A 207 8.93 16.41 7.37
C ASN A 207 7.57 16.56 6.69
N THR A 208 6.93 17.69 6.89
CA THR A 208 5.62 18.03 6.28
C THR A 208 5.63 17.88 4.75
N GLY A 209 6.74 18.26 4.09
CA GLY A 209 6.86 18.12 2.63
C GLY A 209 6.82 16.68 2.16
N HIS A 210 7.40 15.74 2.92
CA HIS A 210 7.32 14.32 2.60
C HIS A 210 5.88 13.79 2.72
N PHE A 211 5.19 14.11 3.82
CA PHE A 211 3.78 13.75 3.97
C PHE A 211 2.91 14.33 2.84
N ILE A 212 3.13 15.58 2.44
CA ILE A 212 2.42 16.21 1.32
C ILE A 212 2.73 15.49 0.00
N SER A 213 3.99 15.10 -0.23
CA SER A 213 4.40 14.40 -1.46
C SER A 213 3.79 13.01 -1.59
N MET A 214 3.52 12.37 -0.46
CA MET A 214 2.88 11.06 -0.36
C MET A 214 1.38 11.08 -0.72
N LEU A 215 0.71 12.23 -0.54
CA LEU A 215 -0.73 12.34 -0.71
C LEU A 215 -1.10 12.61 -2.17
N GLU A 216 -1.90 11.72 -2.74
CA GLU A 216 -2.55 11.89 -4.03
C GLU A 216 -3.97 12.43 -3.90
N ASP A 217 -4.53 12.91 -5.01
CA ASP A 217 -5.94 13.28 -5.04
C ASP A 217 -6.81 12.02 -5.01
N PRO A 218 -7.95 12.02 -4.29
CA PRO A 218 -8.82 10.85 -4.26
C PRO A 218 -9.41 10.57 -5.64
N LEU A 219 -9.31 9.33 -6.09
CA LEU A 219 -9.95 8.89 -7.33
C LEU A 219 -11.43 8.63 -7.07
N PRO A 220 -12.35 9.28 -7.80
CA PRO A 220 -13.78 9.25 -7.48
C PRO A 220 -14.39 7.86 -7.41
N LYS A 221 -14.04 6.98 -8.36
CA LYS A 221 -14.56 5.61 -8.41
C LYS A 221 -13.94 4.74 -7.33
N VAL A 222 -12.62 4.77 -7.17
CA VAL A 222 -11.91 4.03 -6.10
C VAL A 222 -12.42 4.44 -4.72
N LEU A 223 -12.64 5.75 -4.48
CA LEU A 223 -13.22 6.24 -3.23
C LEU A 223 -14.61 5.66 -2.96
N LYS A 224 -15.46 5.61 -3.99
CA LYS A 224 -16.81 5.00 -3.89
C LYS A 224 -16.73 3.51 -3.60
N GLU A 225 -15.83 2.79 -4.26
CA GLU A 225 -15.61 1.35 -4.06
C GLU A 225 -15.14 1.06 -2.63
N ILE A 226 -14.18 1.82 -2.11
CA ILE A 226 -13.71 1.69 -0.72
C ILE A 226 -14.81 2.04 0.27
N ALA A 227 -15.53 3.16 0.06
CA ALA A 227 -16.64 3.55 0.93
C ALA A 227 -17.76 2.50 0.92
N PHE A 228 -18.07 1.94 -0.25
CA PHE A 228 -19.03 0.83 -0.37
C PHE A 228 -18.56 -0.40 0.40
N SER A 229 -17.31 -0.79 0.23
CA SER A 229 -16.70 -1.94 0.91
C SER A 229 -16.73 -1.79 2.43
N LEU A 230 -16.36 -0.62 2.94
CA LEU A 230 -16.44 -0.31 4.37
C LEU A 230 -17.88 -0.39 4.92
N ASN A 231 -18.86 0.13 4.18
CA ASN A 231 -20.27 0.17 4.61
C ASN A 231 -20.97 -1.16 4.48
N LYS A 232 -20.70 -1.91 3.41
CA LYS A 232 -21.37 -3.19 3.10
C LYS A 232 -20.61 -4.41 3.60
N LYS A 233 -19.38 -4.23 4.10
CA LYS A 233 -18.51 -5.31 4.58
C LYS A 233 -18.17 -6.36 3.51
N VAL A 234 -18.04 -5.91 2.26
CA VAL A 234 -17.70 -6.74 1.10
C VAL A 234 -16.58 -6.08 0.31
N PHE A 235 -15.77 -6.90 -0.35
CA PHE A 235 -14.79 -6.41 -1.32
C PHE A 235 -14.83 -7.29 -2.55
N ARG A 236 -15.32 -6.74 -3.66
CA ARG A 236 -15.51 -7.47 -4.91
C ARG A 236 -14.66 -6.88 -6.03
N ILE A 237 -14.15 -7.78 -6.87
CA ILE A 237 -13.25 -7.47 -7.98
C ILE A 237 -13.69 -8.26 -9.21
N ASN A 238 -13.13 -7.91 -10.37
CA ASN A 238 -13.39 -8.52 -11.66
C ASN A 238 -14.88 -8.46 -12.01
N LYS A 239 -15.41 -7.24 -12.06
CA LYS A 239 -16.83 -6.95 -12.33
C LYS A 239 -17.77 -7.73 -11.38
N ASP A 240 -17.46 -7.67 -10.10
CA ASP A 240 -18.20 -8.32 -9.01
C ASP A 240 -18.22 -9.86 -9.04
N THR A 241 -17.42 -10.51 -9.89
CA THR A 241 -17.37 -11.99 -9.99
C THR A 241 -16.52 -12.65 -8.92
N VAL A 242 -15.60 -11.90 -8.29
CA VAL A 242 -14.71 -12.41 -7.23
C VAL A 242 -14.97 -11.62 -5.95
N ASP A 243 -15.55 -12.30 -4.95
CA ASP A 243 -15.58 -11.77 -3.58
C ASP A 243 -14.26 -12.09 -2.90
N VAL A 244 -13.47 -11.04 -2.61
CA VAL A 244 -12.13 -11.20 -2.06
C VAL A 244 -12.18 -11.69 -0.62
N ILE A 245 -13.13 -11.21 0.19
CA ILE A 245 -13.24 -11.59 1.60
C ILE A 245 -13.62 -13.07 1.72
N GLU A 246 -14.60 -13.53 0.95
CA GLU A 246 -14.98 -14.95 0.89
C GLU A 246 -13.85 -15.81 0.29
N GLY A 247 -13.02 -15.22 -0.56
CA GLY A 247 -11.90 -15.89 -1.21
C GLY A 247 -10.66 -16.08 -0.34
N LEU A 248 -10.48 -15.30 0.73
CA LEU A 248 -9.27 -15.30 1.56
C LEU A 248 -8.79 -16.69 2.00
N PRO A 249 -9.66 -17.65 2.39
CA PRO A 249 -9.22 -19.00 2.76
C PRO A 249 -8.59 -19.80 1.61
N ARG A 250 -8.65 -19.33 0.37
CA ARG A 250 -8.08 -20.00 -0.81
C ARG A 250 -6.67 -19.53 -1.15
N LEU A 251 -6.16 -18.48 -0.48
CA LEU A 251 -4.83 -17.96 -0.73
C LEU A 251 -3.73 -18.98 -0.42
N ARG A 252 -2.67 -18.98 -1.22
CA ARG A 252 -1.55 -19.94 -1.18
C ARG A 252 -0.19 -19.27 -1.03
N VAL A 253 -0.08 -17.99 -1.35
CA VAL A 253 1.18 -17.23 -1.24
C VAL A 253 1.63 -17.21 0.22
N PRO A 254 2.90 -17.55 0.54
CA PRO A 254 3.48 -17.36 1.86
C PRO A 254 3.27 -15.91 2.33
N LEU A 255 2.74 -15.72 3.54
CA LEU A 255 2.25 -14.41 3.98
C LEU A 255 2.79 -13.99 5.35
N LEU A 256 3.40 -12.81 5.40
CA LEU A 256 3.61 -12.05 6.63
C LEU A 256 2.60 -10.90 6.69
N ALA A 257 1.69 -10.93 7.65
CA ALA A 257 0.71 -9.86 7.87
C ALA A 257 1.08 -9.04 9.12
N ILE A 258 1.27 -7.74 8.96
CA ILE A 258 1.66 -6.82 10.04
C ILE A 258 0.50 -5.87 10.32
N TYR A 259 0.08 -5.83 11.57
CA TYR A 259 -1.05 -5.02 12.03
C TYR A 259 -0.64 -4.07 13.16
N ALA A 260 -1.47 -3.05 13.36
CA ALA A 260 -1.29 -2.03 14.38
C ALA A 260 -2.55 -1.95 15.29
N PRO A 261 -2.42 -1.88 16.63
CA PRO A 261 -3.57 -1.89 17.54
C PRO A 261 -4.44 -0.64 17.43
N LYS A 262 -3.88 0.48 16.95
CA LYS A 262 -4.62 1.75 16.78
C LYS A 262 -5.18 1.93 15.38
N ASP A 263 -4.90 1.00 14.46
CA ASP A 263 -5.35 1.07 13.07
C ASP A 263 -6.88 1.04 12.98
N PRO A 264 -7.53 2.09 12.46
CA PRO A 264 -8.98 2.13 12.36
C PRO A 264 -9.53 1.34 11.16
N PHE A 265 -8.68 0.94 10.21
CA PHE A 265 -9.07 0.24 8.97
C PHE A 265 -8.87 -1.27 9.05
N ALA A 266 -7.78 -1.70 9.68
CA ALA A 266 -7.35 -3.09 9.72
C ALA A 266 -7.15 -3.58 11.16
N PRO A 267 -8.22 -3.97 11.89
CA PRO A 267 -8.13 -4.48 13.25
C PRO A 267 -7.29 -5.76 13.32
N PRO A 268 -6.31 -5.87 14.26
CA PRO A 268 -5.45 -7.05 14.40
C PRO A 268 -6.20 -8.36 14.59
N GLU A 269 -7.34 -8.33 15.27
CA GLU A 269 -8.17 -9.51 15.55
C GLU A 269 -8.66 -10.15 14.25
N ARG A 270 -9.04 -9.33 13.27
CA ARG A 270 -9.43 -9.81 11.94
C ARG A 270 -8.28 -10.44 11.17
N GLY A 271 -7.08 -9.85 11.29
CA GLY A 271 -5.86 -10.44 10.74
C GLY A 271 -5.57 -11.81 11.35
N GLN A 272 -5.73 -11.96 12.66
CA GLN A 272 -5.56 -13.24 13.35
C GLN A 272 -6.58 -14.28 12.89
N ASP A 273 -7.85 -13.91 12.78
CA ASP A 273 -8.93 -14.79 12.29
C ASP A 273 -8.66 -15.24 10.86
N PHE A 274 -8.23 -14.32 10.00
CA PHE A 274 -7.87 -14.61 8.63
C PHE A 274 -6.71 -15.60 8.52
N LEU A 275 -5.60 -15.36 9.22
CA LEU A 275 -4.45 -16.24 9.15
C LEU A 275 -4.78 -17.67 9.63
N ARG A 276 -5.67 -17.81 10.62
CA ARG A 276 -6.13 -19.14 11.05
C ARG A 276 -6.83 -19.92 9.94
N GLN A 277 -7.50 -19.23 9.02
CA GLN A 277 -8.25 -19.85 7.92
C GLN A 277 -7.36 -20.22 6.72
N LEU A 278 -6.15 -19.66 6.60
CA LEU A 278 -5.24 -20.00 5.52
C LEU A 278 -4.82 -21.47 5.61
N PRO A 279 -4.87 -22.22 4.48
CA PRO A 279 -4.69 -23.67 4.48
C PRO A 279 -3.22 -24.12 4.59
N HIS A 280 -2.25 -23.21 4.44
CA HIS A 280 -0.82 -23.51 4.48
C HIS A 280 -0.15 -23.02 5.78
N GLY A 281 1.06 -23.56 6.08
CA GLY A 281 1.82 -23.21 7.27
C GLY A 281 2.71 -21.97 7.13
N ASP A 282 2.98 -21.53 5.90
CA ASP A 282 3.88 -20.41 5.61
C ASP A 282 3.15 -19.07 5.81
N LYS A 283 2.77 -18.81 7.05
CA LYS A 283 2.03 -17.63 7.44
C LYS A 283 2.47 -17.14 8.82
N LYS A 284 2.63 -15.84 8.95
CA LYS A 284 3.01 -15.19 10.21
C LYS A 284 2.19 -13.90 10.38
N ILE A 285 1.82 -13.60 11.62
CA ILE A 285 1.23 -12.31 11.99
C ILE A 285 2.13 -11.62 12.99
N LEU A 286 2.28 -10.31 12.82
CA LEU A 286 2.90 -9.43 13.80
C LEU A 286 1.88 -8.33 14.16
N VAL A 287 1.76 -8.05 15.45
CA VAL A 287 0.99 -6.91 15.96
C VAL A 287 1.97 -5.98 16.64
N LEU A 288 2.16 -4.79 16.08
CA LEU A 288 3.14 -3.82 16.56
C LEU A 288 2.57 -2.99 17.71
N SER A 289 2.73 -3.51 18.91
CA SER A 289 2.22 -2.92 20.14
C SER A 289 3.25 -2.90 21.26
N LYS A 290 3.07 -2.03 22.25
CA LYS A 290 3.86 -2.03 23.49
C LYS A 290 3.81 -3.38 24.20
N GLU A 291 2.66 -4.02 24.20
CA GLU A 291 2.45 -5.35 24.77
C GLU A 291 3.36 -6.40 24.13
N ASN A 292 3.62 -6.27 22.83
CA ASN A 292 4.50 -7.15 22.05
C ASN A 292 5.95 -6.65 21.96
N GLY A 293 6.34 -5.68 22.79
CA GLY A 293 7.72 -5.21 22.92
C GLY A 293 8.13 -4.06 22.01
N CYS A 294 7.20 -3.45 21.29
CA CYS A 294 7.48 -2.24 20.53
C CYS A 294 7.60 -1.01 21.44
N ALA A 295 8.30 0.03 20.99
CA ALA A 295 8.47 1.28 21.71
C ALA A 295 7.13 2.00 21.95
N GLU A 296 6.24 1.95 20.98
CA GLU A 296 4.90 2.54 21.01
C GLU A 296 3.86 1.60 20.39
N ASP A 297 2.57 1.85 20.66
CA ASP A 297 1.48 1.25 19.89
C ASP A 297 1.39 1.94 18.54
N TYR A 298 1.48 1.18 17.48
CA TYR A 298 1.41 1.67 16.11
C TYR A 298 -0.03 2.00 15.67
N ASP A 299 -0.11 2.86 14.67
CA ASP A 299 -1.30 3.19 13.92
C ASP A 299 -1.08 2.83 12.44
N HIS A 300 -2.03 3.11 11.55
CA HIS A 300 -2.02 2.70 10.15
C HIS A 300 -0.83 3.21 9.35
N VAL A 301 -0.54 4.51 9.45
CA VAL A 301 0.45 5.18 8.59
C VAL A 301 1.88 4.98 9.10
N ASP A 302 2.08 4.91 10.39
CA ASP A 302 3.41 4.72 10.97
C ASP A 302 3.97 3.30 10.77
N LEU A 303 3.17 2.34 10.30
CA LEU A 303 3.67 1.05 9.81
C LEU A 303 4.73 1.17 8.70
N VAL A 304 4.69 2.23 7.89
CA VAL A 304 5.62 2.43 6.76
C VAL A 304 6.66 3.54 6.99
N MET A 305 6.50 4.34 8.05
CA MET A 305 7.37 5.50 8.29
C MET A 305 7.82 5.64 9.75
N SER A 306 7.91 4.52 10.45
CA SER A 306 8.27 4.48 11.85
C SER A 306 9.73 4.86 12.10
N ARG A 307 9.98 5.54 13.23
CA ARG A 307 11.31 5.78 13.79
C ARG A 307 12.07 4.48 14.05
N GLU A 308 11.40 3.49 14.61
CA GLU A 308 11.93 2.17 14.92
C GLU A 308 11.69 1.15 13.79
N GLY A 309 11.33 1.64 12.60
CA GLY A 309 10.91 0.81 11.47
C GLY A 309 11.90 -0.29 11.10
N VAL A 310 13.20 -0.02 11.15
CA VAL A 310 14.23 -1.03 10.87
C VAL A 310 14.07 -2.21 11.82
N ARG A 311 14.06 -1.97 13.12
CA ARG A 311 14.03 -3.01 14.15
C ARG A 311 12.67 -3.69 14.28
N GLU A 312 11.57 -2.92 14.17
CA GLU A 312 10.24 -3.39 14.55
C GLU A 312 9.40 -3.83 13.35
N VAL A 313 9.71 -3.34 12.14
CA VAL A 313 8.92 -3.60 10.93
C VAL A 313 9.73 -4.31 9.83
N PHE A 314 11.00 -3.91 9.59
CA PHE A 314 11.74 -4.37 8.41
C PHE A 314 12.58 -5.62 8.67
N GLU A 315 13.08 -5.83 9.91
CA GLU A 315 13.86 -7.00 10.29
C GLU A 315 13.05 -8.27 10.56
N PRO A 316 11.83 -8.20 11.15
CA PRO A 316 11.03 -9.40 11.43
C PRO A 316 10.58 -10.17 10.21
#